data_46f3421c7aa5d63d2bc3421b9e472ee8
#
_entry.id   46f3421c7aa5d63d2bc3421b9e472ee8
#
_cell.length_a   1.000
_cell.length_b   1.000
_cell.length_c   1.000
_cell.angle_alpha   90.00
_cell.angle_beta   90.00
_cell.angle_gamma   90.00
#
_symmetry.space_group_name_H-M   'P 1'
#
loop_
_entity.id
_entity.type
_entity.pdbx_description
1 polymer ?
#
loop_
_entity_poly.entity_id
_entity_poly.type
_entity_poly.pdbx_seq_one_letter_code
_entity_poly.pdbx_strand_id
1 'polypeptide(L)'
;DAMNEDGYVKKMEYDRQEASLVKEAQTKMNSYWQKVKQTPALEEAARTAQSQYESMGVKAAQGMATQAELLGAQEKAEAARAAIEANEKERDDLRRELCVMTGWRYDAEPEIREISIPGIEEADRIDLAADKEKAQETNYSQAANERRLKHTGNGNQFDVMVRKVESGLQQIEADVEARYNQLKQ
;
A
#
# COMPACT_ATOMS: atom_id res chain seq x y z
N ASP A 1 -1.27 -41.19 -8.39
CA ASP A 1 -1.09 -39.82 -8.83
C ASP A 1 -1.14 -38.74 -7.75
N ALA A 2 -1.16 -39.11 -6.45
CA ALA A 2 -1.08 -38.16 -5.32
C ALA A 2 0.19 -37.28 -5.38
N MET A 3 1.31 -37.82 -5.85
CA MET A 3 2.55 -37.05 -6.01
C MET A 3 2.44 -35.94 -7.07
N ASN A 4 1.62 -36.12 -8.09
CA ASN A 4 1.37 -35.09 -9.11
C ASN A 4 0.46 -33.97 -8.56
N GLU A 5 -0.51 -34.33 -7.71
CA GLU A 5 -1.41 -33.36 -7.04
C GLU A 5 -0.66 -32.45 -6.05
N ASP A 6 0.26 -33.01 -5.26
CA ASP A 6 1.12 -32.21 -4.36
C ASP A 6 2.00 -31.23 -5.16
N GLY A 7 2.45 -31.62 -6.35
CA GLY A 7 3.17 -30.74 -7.25
C GLY A 7 2.33 -29.55 -7.72
N TYR A 8 1.08 -29.78 -8.09
CA TYR A 8 0.14 -28.71 -8.50
C TYR A 8 -0.20 -27.77 -7.36
N VAL A 9 -0.47 -28.30 -6.17
CA VAL A 9 -0.75 -27.46 -4.98
C VAL A 9 0.45 -26.59 -4.64
N LYS A 10 1.66 -27.17 -4.65
CA LYS A 10 2.89 -26.38 -4.43
C LYS A 10 3.08 -25.30 -5.48
N LYS A 11 2.82 -25.59 -6.76
CA LYS A 11 2.88 -24.58 -7.81
C LYS A 11 1.93 -23.43 -7.52
N MET A 12 0.68 -23.70 -7.17
CA MET A 12 -0.30 -22.66 -6.83
C MET A 12 0.15 -21.83 -5.62
N GLU A 13 0.82 -22.44 -4.66
CA GLU A 13 1.39 -21.73 -3.50
C GLU A 13 2.54 -20.79 -3.91
N TYR A 14 3.40 -21.21 -4.84
CA TYR A 14 4.45 -20.35 -5.41
C TYR A 14 3.87 -19.22 -6.25
N ASP A 15 2.92 -19.51 -7.12
CA ASP A 15 2.25 -18.49 -7.96
C ASP A 15 1.54 -17.43 -7.06
N ARG A 16 0.96 -17.85 -5.94
CA ARG A 16 0.40 -16.95 -4.93
C ARG A 16 1.45 -16.08 -4.27
N GLN A 17 2.61 -16.67 -3.90
CA GLN A 17 3.69 -15.92 -3.28
C GLN A 17 4.27 -14.89 -4.26
N GLU A 18 4.46 -15.25 -5.52
CA GLU A 18 4.90 -14.35 -6.59
C GLU A 18 3.92 -13.19 -6.76
N ALA A 19 2.62 -13.47 -6.89
CA ALA A 19 1.60 -12.44 -7.00
C ALA A 19 1.56 -11.51 -5.78
N SER A 20 1.80 -12.03 -4.57
CA SER A 20 1.90 -11.24 -3.35
C SER A 20 3.11 -10.32 -3.36
N LEU A 21 4.27 -10.80 -3.80
CA LEU A 21 5.48 -9.99 -3.92
C LEU A 21 5.31 -8.87 -4.95
N VAL A 22 4.73 -9.17 -6.11
CA VAL A 22 4.44 -8.17 -7.14
C VAL A 22 3.50 -7.08 -6.60
N LYS A 23 2.43 -7.48 -5.90
CA LYS A 23 1.50 -6.54 -5.26
C LYS A 23 2.20 -5.67 -4.21
N GLU A 24 3.07 -6.27 -3.39
CA GLU A 24 3.83 -5.52 -2.38
C GLU A 24 4.76 -4.50 -3.03
N ALA A 25 5.50 -4.89 -4.08
CA ALA A 25 6.36 -3.99 -4.82
C ALA A 25 5.57 -2.82 -5.44
N GLN A 26 4.43 -3.09 -6.06
CA GLN A 26 3.55 -2.06 -6.61
C GLN A 26 3.03 -1.10 -5.53
N THR A 27 2.65 -1.63 -4.37
CA THR A 27 2.20 -0.81 -3.23
C THR A 27 3.32 0.12 -2.75
N LYS A 28 4.55 -0.40 -2.61
CA LYS A 28 5.72 0.39 -2.22
C LYS A 28 6.08 1.44 -3.27
N MET A 29 5.98 1.12 -4.56
CA MET A 29 6.17 2.09 -5.66
C MET A 29 5.15 3.23 -5.57
N ASN A 30 3.87 2.92 -5.36
CA ASN A 30 2.83 3.94 -5.17
C ASN A 30 3.12 4.82 -3.96
N SER A 31 3.50 4.22 -2.82
CA SER A 31 3.87 4.97 -1.61
C SER A 31 5.09 5.87 -1.85
N TYR A 32 6.11 5.39 -2.56
CA TYR A 32 7.27 6.19 -2.94
C TYR A 32 6.86 7.43 -3.75
N TRP A 33 6.01 7.26 -4.77
CA TRP A 33 5.55 8.37 -5.60
C TRP A 33 4.62 9.33 -4.86
N GLN A 34 3.82 8.85 -3.91
CA GLN A 34 3.06 9.72 -3.00
C GLN A 34 3.99 10.64 -2.20
N LYS A 35 5.10 10.10 -1.66
CA LYS A 35 6.09 10.91 -0.94
C LYS A 35 6.78 11.93 -1.85
N VAL A 36 7.13 11.55 -3.08
CA VAL A 36 7.68 12.47 -4.09
C VAL A 36 6.70 13.62 -4.36
N LYS A 37 5.42 13.31 -4.55
CA LYS A 37 4.37 14.31 -4.84
C LYS A 37 4.02 15.18 -3.63
N GLN A 38 4.22 14.70 -2.42
CA GLN A 38 4.01 15.48 -1.19
C GLN A 38 5.13 16.51 -0.95
N THR A 39 6.33 16.26 -1.43
CA THR A 39 7.51 17.11 -1.16
C THR A 39 7.27 18.59 -1.44
N PRO A 40 6.74 19.01 -2.63
CA PRO A 40 6.52 20.43 -2.91
C PRO A 40 5.54 21.12 -1.94
N ALA A 41 4.51 20.40 -1.50
CA ALA A 41 3.54 20.93 -0.54
C ALA A 41 4.15 21.11 0.85
N LEU A 42 4.99 20.17 1.28
CA LEU A 42 5.73 20.27 2.56
C LEU A 42 6.74 21.42 2.53
N GLU A 43 7.46 21.59 1.42
CA GLU A 43 8.39 22.72 1.24
C GLU A 43 7.68 24.08 1.29
N GLU A 44 6.50 24.19 0.67
CA GLU A 44 5.70 25.41 0.71
C GLU A 44 5.16 25.69 2.11
N ALA A 45 4.71 24.66 2.82
CA ALA A 45 4.28 24.77 4.21
C ALA A 45 5.44 25.24 5.11
N ALA A 46 6.64 24.70 4.90
CA ALA A 46 7.83 25.12 5.66
C ALA A 46 8.23 26.55 5.37
N ARG A 47 8.19 26.99 4.10
CA ARG A 47 8.43 28.40 3.72
C ARG A 47 7.43 29.34 4.38
N THR A 48 6.15 28.96 4.37
CA THR A 48 5.08 29.75 4.98
C THR A 48 5.28 29.85 6.50
N ALA A 49 5.55 28.74 7.17
CA ALA A 49 5.78 28.71 8.60
C ALA A 49 7.02 29.53 9.01
N GLN A 50 8.09 29.45 8.22
CA GLN A 50 9.31 30.24 8.44
C GLN A 50 9.04 31.74 8.29
N SER A 51 8.32 32.15 7.26
CA SER A 51 7.94 33.56 7.04
C SER A 51 7.05 34.10 8.18
N GLN A 52 6.14 33.26 8.68
CA GLN A 52 5.31 33.62 9.85
C GLN A 52 6.15 33.80 11.12
N TYR A 53 7.13 32.92 11.37
CA TYR A 53 8.07 33.03 12.47
C TYR A 53 8.89 34.34 12.39
N GLU A 54 9.43 34.64 11.21
CA GLU A 54 10.21 35.89 11.01
C GLU A 54 9.35 37.13 11.21
N SER A 55 8.13 37.14 10.69
CA SER A 55 7.16 38.22 10.91
C SER A 55 6.81 38.38 12.40
N MET A 56 6.62 37.25 13.10
CA MET A 56 6.34 37.27 14.54
C MET A 56 7.54 37.82 15.34
N GLY A 57 8.77 37.50 14.93
CA GLY A 57 9.99 38.06 15.51
C GLY A 57 10.06 39.59 15.42
N VAL A 58 9.71 40.15 14.26
CA VAL A 58 9.62 41.62 14.06
C VAL A 58 8.55 42.22 14.96
N LYS A 59 7.38 41.63 15.06
CA LYS A 59 6.28 42.12 15.96
C LYS A 59 6.68 42.03 17.41
N ALA A 60 7.33 40.96 17.83
CA ALA A 60 7.82 40.83 19.22
C ALA A 60 8.87 41.89 19.56
N ALA A 61 9.79 42.18 18.64
CA ALA A 61 10.79 43.23 18.80
C ALA A 61 10.18 44.66 18.94
N GLN A 62 8.99 44.86 18.34
CA GLN A 62 8.22 46.08 18.41
C GLN A 62 7.25 46.12 19.63
N GLY A 63 7.23 45.08 20.45
CA GLY A 63 6.32 44.96 21.58
C GLY A 63 4.86 44.67 21.18
N MET A 64 4.61 44.24 19.91
CA MET A 64 3.29 43.96 19.36
C MET A 64 2.94 42.45 19.39
N ALA A 65 3.85 41.61 19.89
CA ALA A 65 3.59 40.18 20.09
C ALA A 65 4.29 39.73 21.38
N THR A 66 3.70 38.72 22.00
CA THR A 66 4.25 38.11 23.22
C THR A 66 5.36 37.10 22.90
N GLN A 67 6.18 36.80 23.88
CA GLN A 67 7.22 35.76 23.78
C GLN A 67 6.57 34.37 23.53
N ALA A 68 5.39 34.11 24.08
CA ALA A 68 4.66 32.86 23.84
C ALA A 68 4.20 32.71 22.37
N GLU A 69 3.74 33.78 21.73
CA GLU A 69 3.37 33.80 20.34
C GLU A 69 4.58 33.58 19.42
N LEU A 70 5.71 34.20 19.75
CA LEU A 70 6.96 33.99 19.02
C LEU A 70 7.43 32.54 19.12
N LEU A 71 7.41 31.94 20.32
CA LEU A 71 7.80 30.54 20.53
C LEU A 71 6.86 29.58 19.77
N GLY A 72 5.57 29.82 19.82
CA GLY A 72 4.60 29.02 19.06
C GLY A 72 4.78 29.10 17.53
N ALA A 73 5.22 30.25 17.00
CA ALA A 73 5.58 30.38 15.60
C ALA A 73 6.89 29.63 15.25
N GLN A 74 7.86 29.66 16.14
CA GLN A 74 9.11 28.91 16.02
C GLN A 74 8.84 27.40 15.98
N GLU A 75 8.05 26.89 16.93
CA GLU A 75 7.67 25.46 16.99
C GLU A 75 7.02 24.99 15.69
N LYS A 76 6.14 25.81 15.10
CA LYS A 76 5.49 25.50 13.81
C LYS A 76 6.51 25.44 12.66
N ALA A 77 7.46 26.36 12.62
CA ALA A 77 8.51 26.37 11.60
C ALA A 77 9.43 25.15 11.73
N GLU A 78 9.81 24.79 12.95
CA GLU A 78 10.61 23.58 13.22
C GLU A 78 9.84 22.30 12.89
N ALA A 79 8.56 22.19 13.25
CA ALA A 79 7.71 21.06 12.90
C ALA A 79 7.54 20.89 11.38
N ALA A 80 7.41 21.98 10.64
CA ALA A 80 7.31 21.94 9.19
C ALA A 80 8.63 21.49 8.52
N ARG A 81 9.77 21.86 9.04
CA ARG A 81 11.08 21.33 8.59
C ARG A 81 11.24 19.86 8.90
N ALA A 82 10.90 19.43 10.12
CA ALA A 82 10.93 18.04 10.51
C ALA A 82 10.02 17.16 9.64
N ALA A 83 8.90 17.69 9.15
CA ALA A 83 8.01 16.99 8.22
C ALA A 83 8.67 16.72 6.86
N ILE A 84 9.49 17.64 6.35
CA ILE A 84 10.28 17.42 5.11
C ILE A 84 11.29 16.30 5.33
N GLU A 85 12.07 16.38 6.41
CA GLU A 85 13.10 15.37 6.73
C GLU A 85 12.48 13.97 6.91
N ALA A 86 11.33 13.89 7.59
CA ALA A 86 10.59 12.64 7.74
C ALA A 86 10.13 12.07 6.39
N ASN A 87 9.58 12.92 5.51
CA ASN A 87 9.14 12.53 4.18
C ASN A 87 10.31 12.03 3.30
N GLU A 88 11.45 12.70 3.35
CA GLU A 88 12.66 12.30 2.64
C GLU A 88 13.20 10.95 3.14
N LYS A 89 13.23 10.76 4.45
CA LYS A 89 13.65 9.50 5.07
C LYS A 89 12.73 8.35 4.65
N GLU A 90 11.42 8.52 4.75
CA GLU A 90 10.45 7.49 4.36
C GLU A 90 10.56 7.16 2.86
N ARG A 91 10.81 8.16 2.01
CA ARG A 91 11.05 7.97 0.58
C ARG A 91 12.33 7.15 0.33
N ASP A 92 13.41 7.44 1.06
CA ASP A 92 14.66 6.70 0.93
C ASP A 92 14.51 5.25 1.44
N ASP A 93 13.82 5.04 2.54
CA ASP A 93 13.53 3.71 3.07
C ASP A 93 12.73 2.88 2.05
N LEU A 94 11.67 3.44 1.43
CA LEU A 94 10.90 2.78 0.38
C LEU A 94 11.76 2.46 -0.85
N ARG A 95 12.66 3.35 -1.27
CA ARG A 95 13.61 3.09 -2.36
C ARG A 95 14.50 1.90 -2.04
N ARG A 96 15.05 1.85 -0.83
CA ARG A 96 15.93 0.76 -0.38
C ARG A 96 15.19 -0.58 -0.33
N GLU A 97 13.97 -0.59 0.19
CA GLU A 97 13.13 -1.79 0.20
C GLU A 97 12.84 -2.30 -1.22
N LEU A 98 12.51 -1.40 -2.15
CA LEU A 98 12.31 -1.75 -3.56
C LEU A 98 13.60 -2.30 -4.20
N CYS A 99 14.77 -1.75 -3.88
CA CYS A 99 16.04 -2.30 -4.33
C CYS A 99 16.23 -3.75 -3.87
N VAL A 100 15.99 -4.03 -2.60
CA VAL A 100 16.10 -5.39 -2.04
C VAL A 100 15.11 -6.34 -2.72
N MET A 101 13.85 -5.93 -2.88
CA MET A 101 12.80 -6.76 -3.50
C MET A 101 13.08 -7.11 -4.95
N THR A 102 13.77 -6.22 -5.68
CA THR A 102 14.10 -6.41 -7.10
C THR A 102 15.50 -6.97 -7.35
N GLY A 103 16.22 -7.35 -6.29
CA GLY A 103 17.55 -7.93 -6.38
C GLY A 103 18.68 -6.92 -6.64
N TRP A 104 18.40 -5.63 -6.51
CA TRP A 104 19.42 -4.59 -6.54
C TRP A 104 20.15 -4.50 -5.19
N ARG A 105 21.32 -3.89 -5.21
CA ARG A 105 22.01 -3.57 -3.96
C ARG A 105 21.17 -2.59 -3.13
N TYR A 106 21.17 -2.76 -1.82
CA TYR A 106 20.44 -1.93 -0.86
C TYR A 106 20.75 -0.42 -0.99
N ASP A 107 22.00 -0.09 -1.34
CA ASP A 107 22.49 1.28 -1.51
C ASP A 107 22.41 1.78 -2.96
N ALA A 108 21.79 1.03 -3.87
CA ALA A 108 21.60 1.43 -5.24
C ALA A 108 20.62 2.59 -5.37
N GLU A 109 20.82 3.41 -6.40
CA GLU A 109 19.96 4.56 -6.73
C GLU A 109 19.33 4.38 -8.13
N PRO A 110 18.48 3.36 -8.32
CA PRO A 110 17.80 3.16 -9.60
C PRO A 110 16.80 4.25 -9.86
N GLU A 111 16.57 4.55 -11.12
CA GLU A 111 15.43 5.39 -11.54
C GLU A 111 14.12 4.63 -11.29
N ILE A 112 13.33 5.08 -10.33
CA ILE A 112 11.99 4.55 -10.08
C ILE A 112 11.01 5.34 -10.93
N ARG A 113 10.49 4.72 -12.00
CA ARG A 113 9.55 5.39 -12.90
C ARG A 113 8.16 5.48 -12.28
N GLU A 114 7.47 6.58 -12.57
CA GLU A 114 6.08 6.78 -12.16
C GLU A 114 5.18 5.77 -12.88
N ILE A 115 4.26 5.16 -12.10
CA ILE A 115 3.21 4.31 -12.65
C ILE A 115 2.10 5.23 -13.14
N SER A 116 1.61 4.99 -14.38
CA SER A 116 0.42 5.66 -14.87
C SER A 116 -0.76 5.34 -13.97
N ILE A 117 -1.36 6.37 -13.37
CA ILE A 117 -2.56 6.21 -12.55
C ILE A 117 -3.74 6.11 -13.51
N PRO A 118 -4.58 5.05 -13.42
CA PRO A 118 -5.80 4.93 -14.18
C PRO A 118 -6.69 6.16 -13.99
N GLY A 119 -7.33 6.61 -15.05
CA GLY A 119 -8.29 7.71 -14.95
C GLY A 119 -9.57 7.29 -14.20
N ILE A 120 -10.33 8.27 -13.72
CA ILE A 120 -11.64 8.06 -13.05
C ILE A 120 -12.58 7.24 -13.95
N GLU A 121 -12.49 7.42 -15.27
CA GLU A 121 -13.29 6.67 -16.26
C GLU A 121 -13.02 5.16 -16.23
N GLU A 122 -11.83 4.73 -15.84
CA GLU A 122 -11.51 3.31 -15.69
C GLU A 122 -12.13 2.74 -14.42
N ALA A 123 -12.18 3.52 -13.35
CA ALA A 123 -12.88 3.12 -12.11
C ALA A 123 -14.39 2.96 -12.32
N ASP A 124 -14.99 3.75 -13.22
CA ASP A 124 -16.42 3.64 -13.55
C ASP A 124 -16.76 2.42 -14.40
N ARG A 125 -15.77 1.80 -15.06
CA ARG A 125 -15.94 0.57 -15.85
C ARG A 125 -15.84 -0.71 -15.04
N ILE A 126 -15.51 -0.61 -13.75
CA ILE A 126 -15.38 -1.78 -12.87
C ILE A 126 -16.77 -2.41 -12.66
N ASP A 127 -16.91 -3.66 -13.08
CA ASP A 127 -18.09 -4.48 -12.82
C ASP A 127 -17.87 -5.35 -11.58
N LEU A 128 -18.48 -4.96 -10.46
CA LEU A 128 -18.33 -5.66 -9.19
C LEU A 128 -18.70 -7.14 -9.25
N ALA A 129 -19.75 -7.49 -10.02
CA ALA A 129 -20.21 -8.88 -10.13
C ALA A 129 -19.21 -9.73 -10.91
N ALA A 130 -18.76 -9.22 -12.07
CA ALA A 130 -17.74 -9.88 -12.89
C ALA A 130 -16.39 -9.99 -12.14
N ASP A 131 -16.02 -8.98 -11.39
CA ASP A 131 -14.78 -9.00 -10.62
C ASP A 131 -14.83 -9.96 -9.42
N LYS A 132 -15.98 -10.14 -8.77
CA LYS A 132 -16.20 -11.18 -7.76
C LYS A 132 -16.01 -12.58 -8.33
N GLU A 133 -16.66 -12.88 -9.45
CA GLU A 133 -16.53 -14.16 -10.15
C GLU A 133 -15.08 -14.44 -10.55
N LYS A 134 -14.43 -13.48 -11.20
CA LYS A 134 -13.03 -13.58 -11.59
C LYS A 134 -12.10 -13.77 -10.41
N ALA A 135 -12.34 -13.07 -9.30
CA ALA A 135 -11.54 -13.19 -8.09
C ALA A 135 -11.65 -14.59 -7.47
N GLN A 136 -12.83 -15.21 -7.49
CA GLN A 136 -13.02 -16.59 -7.05
C GLN A 136 -12.26 -17.58 -7.95
N GLU A 137 -12.37 -17.44 -9.28
CA GLU A 137 -11.69 -18.31 -10.24
C GLU A 137 -10.16 -18.21 -10.21
N THR A 138 -9.64 -17.01 -9.99
CA THR A 138 -8.18 -16.75 -10.06
C THR A 138 -7.47 -16.79 -8.71
N ASN A 139 -8.18 -17.03 -7.61
CA ASN A 139 -7.58 -17.07 -6.29
C ASN A 139 -6.79 -18.37 -6.06
N TYR A 140 -5.48 -18.27 -6.05
CA TYR A 140 -4.59 -19.43 -5.86
C TYR A 140 -4.84 -20.22 -4.59
N SER A 141 -5.17 -19.55 -3.46
CA SER A 141 -5.45 -20.22 -2.20
C SER A 141 -6.75 -21.00 -2.26
N GLN A 142 -7.77 -20.42 -2.90
CA GLN A 142 -9.07 -21.08 -3.10
C GLN A 142 -8.93 -22.28 -4.00
N ALA A 143 -8.27 -22.12 -5.15
CA ALA A 143 -8.00 -23.22 -6.08
C ALA A 143 -7.24 -24.38 -5.42
N ALA A 144 -6.25 -24.08 -4.58
CA ALA A 144 -5.51 -25.09 -3.82
C ALA A 144 -6.41 -25.81 -2.79
N ASN A 145 -7.30 -25.09 -2.10
CA ASN A 145 -8.25 -25.69 -1.15
C ASN A 145 -9.28 -26.57 -1.84
N GLU A 146 -9.84 -26.13 -2.96
CA GLU A 146 -10.78 -26.93 -3.76
C GLU A 146 -10.14 -28.22 -4.28
N ARG A 147 -8.89 -28.13 -4.71
CA ARG A 147 -8.15 -29.30 -5.15
C ARG A 147 -7.87 -30.28 -4.01
N ARG A 148 -7.50 -29.79 -2.85
CA ARG A 148 -7.36 -30.60 -1.64
C ARG A 148 -8.68 -31.25 -1.23
N LEU A 149 -9.79 -30.55 -1.33
CA LEU A 149 -11.13 -31.08 -1.04
C LEU A 149 -11.46 -32.27 -1.94
N LYS A 150 -11.19 -32.18 -3.26
CA LYS A 150 -11.42 -33.27 -4.23
C LYS A 150 -10.67 -34.57 -3.89
N HIS A 151 -9.53 -34.45 -3.18
CA HIS A 151 -8.69 -35.59 -2.79
C HIS A 151 -8.79 -35.94 -1.31
N THR A 152 -9.65 -35.26 -0.55
CA THR A 152 -9.91 -35.58 0.86
C THR A 152 -10.95 -36.68 0.96
N GLY A 153 -10.63 -37.75 1.69
CA GLY A 153 -11.58 -38.83 1.97
C GLY A 153 -12.76 -38.37 2.82
N ASN A 154 -13.77 -39.24 2.94
CA ASN A 154 -14.96 -38.96 3.74
C ASN A 154 -14.64 -38.87 5.25
N GLY A 155 -15.41 -38.08 5.99
CA GLY A 155 -15.34 -37.95 7.45
C GLY A 155 -15.03 -36.54 7.92
N ASN A 156 -14.64 -36.39 9.17
CA ASN A 156 -14.42 -35.07 9.79
C ASN A 156 -13.46 -34.16 9.02
N GLN A 157 -12.44 -34.73 8.37
CA GLN A 157 -11.50 -33.96 7.56
C GLN A 157 -12.16 -33.37 6.30
N PHE A 158 -13.06 -34.12 5.67
CA PHE A 158 -13.85 -33.65 4.55
C PHE A 158 -14.74 -32.47 4.94
N ASP A 159 -15.48 -32.59 6.04
CA ASP A 159 -16.36 -31.51 6.54
C ASP A 159 -15.58 -30.24 6.87
N VAL A 160 -14.39 -30.36 7.47
CA VAL A 160 -13.50 -29.23 7.76
C VAL A 160 -13.04 -28.56 6.46
N MET A 161 -12.71 -29.37 5.44
CA MET A 161 -12.25 -28.83 4.15
C MET A 161 -13.36 -28.16 3.37
N VAL A 162 -14.59 -28.70 3.41
CA VAL A 162 -15.79 -28.06 2.82
C VAL A 162 -16.00 -26.67 3.42
N ARG A 163 -16.02 -26.57 4.77
CA ARG A 163 -16.17 -25.27 5.45
C ARG A 163 -15.05 -24.29 5.09
N LYS A 164 -13.84 -24.78 4.92
CA LYS A 164 -12.70 -23.94 4.54
C LYS A 164 -12.85 -23.38 3.13
N VAL A 165 -13.34 -24.17 2.18
CA VAL A 165 -13.62 -23.74 0.82
C VAL A 165 -14.76 -22.71 0.80
N GLU A 166 -15.88 -23.00 1.49
CA GLU A 166 -17.02 -22.08 1.59
C GLU A 166 -16.65 -20.75 2.25
N SER A 167 -15.96 -20.80 3.36
CA SER A 167 -15.46 -19.58 4.06
C SER A 167 -14.49 -18.81 3.19
N GLY A 168 -13.64 -19.48 2.40
CA GLY A 168 -12.73 -18.84 1.47
C GLY A 168 -13.45 -18.06 0.38
N LEU A 169 -14.50 -18.62 -0.21
CA LEU A 169 -15.35 -17.96 -1.21
C LEU A 169 -16.01 -16.69 -0.64
N GLN A 170 -16.61 -16.80 0.55
CA GLN A 170 -17.22 -15.65 1.23
C GLN A 170 -16.22 -14.54 1.53
N GLN A 171 -15.01 -14.90 1.95
CA GLN A 171 -13.95 -13.93 2.23
C GLN A 171 -13.50 -13.20 0.95
N ILE A 172 -13.34 -13.92 -0.17
CA ILE A 172 -12.99 -13.32 -1.46
C ILE A 172 -14.04 -12.31 -1.90
N GLU A 173 -15.33 -12.66 -1.79
CA GLU A 173 -16.43 -11.74 -2.13
C GLU A 173 -16.41 -10.48 -1.26
N ALA A 174 -16.24 -10.65 0.06
CA ALA A 174 -16.17 -9.53 1.00
C ALA A 174 -14.97 -8.62 0.73
N ASP A 175 -13.81 -9.20 0.40
CA ASP A 175 -12.59 -8.43 0.11
C ASP A 175 -12.74 -7.61 -1.18
N VAL A 176 -13.34 -8.18 -2.24
CA VAL A 176 -13.61 -7.47 -3.49
C VAL A 176 -14.59 -6.33 -3.27
N GLU A 177 -15.67 -6.58 -2.53
CA GLU A 177 -16.67 -5.57 -2.21
C GLU A 177 -16.10 -4.42 -1.36
N ALA A 178 -15.29 -4.74 -0.36
CA ALA A 178 -14.63 -3.73 0.47
C ALA A 178 -13.72 -2.82 -0.36
N ARG A 179 -12.95 -3.39 -1.30
CA ARG A 179 -12.08 -2.63 -2.21
C ARG A 179 -12.86 -1.78 -3.19
N TYR A 180 -13.96 -2.31 -3.74
CA TYR A 180 -14.85 -1.55 -4.61
C TYR A 180 -15.42 -0.33 -3.89
N ASN A 181 -15.89 -0.50 -2.66
CA ASN A 181 -16.41 0.59 -1.84
C ASN A 181 -15.36 1.64 -1.49
N GLN A 182 -14.09 1.23 -1.30
CA GLN A 182 -12.97 2.17 -1.10
C GLN A 182 -12.65 3.00 -2.36
N LEU A 183 -12.82 2.43 -3.56
CA LEU A 183 -12.60 3.14 -4.82
C LEU A 183 -13.69 4.16 -5.14
N LYS A 184 -14.89 3.97 -4.61
CA LYS A 184 -16.05 4.86 -4.85
C LYS A 184 -16.17 6.00 -3.83
N GLN A 185 -15.34 6.01 -2.78
CA GLN A 185 -15.24 7.10 -1.79
C GLN A 185 -14.23 8.16 -2.25
#